data_0dbe563a013338d8a4a75a182b3ab0cd
#
_entry.id   0dbe563a013338d8a4a75a182b3ab0cd
#
_cell.length_a   1.000
_cell.length_b   1.000
_cell.length_c   1.000
_cell.angle_alpha   90.00
_cell.angle_beta   90.00
_cell.angle_gamma   90.00
#
_symmetry.space_group_name_H-M   'P 1'
#
loop_
_entity.id
_entity.type
_entity.pdbx_description
1 polymer ?
#
loop_
_entity_poly.entity_id
_entity_poly.type
_entity_poly.pdbx_seq_one_letter_code
_entity_poly.pdbx_strand_id
1 'polypeptide(L)'
;ISRETLLAALHAEGVPAAGGYVPPLYRLPMFRERRAIGRGGVPFAGSSRSYADGLCPVAERLHETGFVTYEICGFDPDPDQLDQMVAAFHKVFEGREKLAAWEREKA
;
A
#
# COMPACT_ATOMS: atom_id res chain seq x y z
N ILE A 1 -6.70 -13.85 -2.52
CA ILE A 1 -5.32 -13.61 -2.99
C ILE A 1 -4.66 -12.50 -2.19
N SER A 2 -3.35 -12.58 -2.02
CA SER A 2 -2.56 -11.51 -1.40
C SER A 2 -2.52 -10.28 -2.29
N ARG A 3 -2.16 -9.15 -1.69
CA ARG A 3 -1.93 -7.91 -2.45
C ARG A 3 -0.79 -8.09 -3.46
N GLU A 4 0.25 -8.81 -3.09
CA GLU A 4 1.41 -9.09 -3.93
C GLU A 4 1.01 -9.85 -5.18
N THR A 5 0.17 -10.88 -5.06
CA THR A 5 -0.38 -11.63 -6.19
C THR A 5 -1.27 -10.76 -7.07
N LEU A 6 -2.12 -9.93 -6.47
CA LEU A 6 -2.96 -8.98 -7.20
C LEU A 6 -2.10 -7.99 -8.01
N LEU A 7 -1.09 -7.40 -7.39
CA LEU A 7 -0.20 -6.45 -8.06
C LEU A 7 0.59 -7.10 -9.20
N ALA A 8 1.11 -8.32 -8.99
CA ALA A 8 1.81 -9.05 -10.04
C ALA A 8 0.90 -9.32 -11.24
N ALA A 9 -0.36 -9.67 -11.01
CA ALA A 9 -1.33 -9.88 -12.08
C ALA A 9 -1.68 -8.58 -12.82
N LEU A 10 -1.90 -7.48 -12.11
CA LEU A 10 -2.15 -6.16 -12.72
C LEU A 10 -0.95 -5.67 -13.53
N HIS A 11 0.27 -5.84 -13.02
CA HIS A 11 1.48 -5.49 -13.77
C HIS A 11 1.63 -6.31 -15.05
N ALA A 12 1.29 -7.61 -15.01
CA ALA A 12 1.31 -8.46 -16.21
C ALA A 12 0.30 -8.00 -17.29
N GLU A 13 -0.77 -7.33 -16.88
CA GLU A 13 -1.74 -6.69 -17.79
C GLU A 13 -1.36 -5.24 -18.16
N GLY A 14 -0.18 -4.76 -17.73
CA GLY A 14 0.31 -3.41 -18.05
C GLY A 14 -0.23 -2.29 -17.15
N VAL A 15 -0.91 -2.62 -16.05
CA VAL A 15 -1.42 -1.62 -15.09
C VAL A 15 -0.36 -1.31 -14.04
N PRO A 16 0.15 -0.08 -13.94
CA PRO A 16 1.22 0.29 -12.99
C PRO A 16 0.64 0.57 -11.59
N ALA A 17 0.04 -0.47 -10.98
CA ALA A 17 -0.45 -0.40 -9.62
C ALA A 17 0.67 -0.62 -8.60
N ALA A 18 0.56 -0.04 -7.42
CA ALA A 18 1.51 -0.20 -6.32
C ALA A 18 0.80 -0.58 -5.02
N GLY A 19 1.53 -1.22 -4.11
CA GLY A 19 1.02 -1.65 -2.82
C GLY A 19 1.48 -0.71 -1.70
N GLY A 20 0.53 -0.39 -0.82
CA GLY A 20 0.79 0.57 0.25
C GLY A 20 1.04 1.98 -0.31
N TYR A 21 1.26 2.91 0.59
CA TYR A 21 1.71 4.26 0.27
C TYR A 21 2.89 4.57 1.22
N VAL A 22 2.89 5.69 1.87
CA VAL A 22 3.84 5.95 2.95
C VAL A 22 3.47 5.14 4.20
N PRO A 23 4.44 4.69 5.00
CA PRO A 23 4.12 4.04 6.27
C PRO A 23 3.38 4.99 7.20
N PRO A 24 2.57 4.48 8.14
CA PRO A 24 1.95 5.32 9.17
C PRO A 24 2.99 6.23 9.83
N LEU A 25 2.70 7.54 9.89
CA LEU A 25 3.66 8.57 10.29
C LEU A 25 4.38 8.25 11.61
N TYR A 26 3.65 7.69 12.59
CA TYR A 26 4.21 7.36 13.90
C TYR A 26 5.26 6.22 13.84
N ARG A 27 5.35 5.46 12.72
CA ARG A 27 6.41 4.48 12.47
C ARG A 27 7.73 5.10 12.01
N LEU A 28 7.72 6.36 11.59
CA LEU A 28 8.94 7.05 11.20
C LEU A 28 9.88 7.25 12.41
N PRO A 29 11.21 7.19 12.21
CA PRO A 29 12.19 7.29 13.29
C PRO A 29 11.98 8.49 14.21
N MET A 30 11.63 9.64 13.65
CA MET A 30 11.42 10.85 14.44
C MET A 30 10.34 10.68 15.52
N PHE A 31 9.27 9.92 15.22
CA PHE A 31 8.21 9.64 16.21
C PHE A 31 8.61 8.51 17.16
N ARG A 32 9.13 7.39 16.62
CA ARG A 32 9.53 6.24 17.44
C ARG A 32 10.63 6.57 18.43
N GLU A 33 11.62 7.33 18.01
CA GLU A 33 12.74 7.75 18.82
C GLU A 33 12.48 9.05 19.59
N ARG A 34 11.32 9.70 19.33
CA ARG A 34 10.96 10.98 19.92
C ARG A 34 12.01 12.08 19.70
N ARG A 35 12.59 12.06 18.51
CA ARG A 35 13.62 13.03 18.09
C ARG A 35 13.05 13.94 17.02
N ALA A 36 12.97 15.24 17.29
CA ALA A 36 12.60 16.22 16.28
C ALA A 36 13.56 17.40 16.30
N ILE A 37 13.41 18.35 17.22
CA ILE A 37 14.20 19.58 17.23
C ILE A 37 15.01 19.67 18.54
N GLY A 38 16.31 19.84 18.38
CA GLY A 38 17.24 20.07 19.49
C GLY A 38 17.42 18.86 20.41
N ARG A 39 18.31 19.03 21.41
CA ARG A 39 18.65 17.97 22.37
C ARG A 39 17.52 17.58 23.30
N GLY A 40 16.54 18.46 23.49
CA GLY A 40 15.37 18.21 24.34
C GLY A 40 14.22 17.44 23.68
N GLY A 41 14.34 17.10 22.37
CA GLY A 41 13.31 16.31 21.68
C GLY A 41 11.97 17.01 21.52
N VAL A 42 11.96 18.33 21.28
CA VAL A 42 10.71 19.07 21.01
C VAL A 42 10.11 18.61 19.67
N PRO A 43 8.80 18.37 19.57
CA PRO A 43 7.72 18.61 20.54
C PRO A 43 7.42 17.44 21.49
N PHE A 44 8.21 16.38 21.48
CA PHE A 44 7.92 15.14 22.22
C PHE A 44 8.33 15.22 23.73
N ALA A 45 9.13 16.22 24.10
CA ALA A 45 9.52 16.45 25.48
C ALA A 45 8.31 16.58 26.40
N GLY A 46 8.28 15.80 27.47
CA GLY A 46 7.17 15.77 28.42
C GLY A 46 5.94 14.95 28.02
N SER A 47 5.88 14.41 26.79
CA SER A 47 4.81 13.53 26.37
C SER A 47 5.06 12.08 26.78
N SER A 48 4.05 11.40 27.35
CA SER A 48 4.09 9.96 27.63
C SER A 48 3.49 9.09 26.53
N ARG A 49 3.04 9.68 25.42
CA ARG A 49 2.38 8.96 24.33
C ARG A 49 3.32 7.93 23.70
N SER A 50 2.87 6.70 23.56
CA SER A 50 3.56 5.67 22.79
C SER A 50 3.29 5.82 21.30
N TYR A 51 4.31 5.55 20.47
CA TYR A 51 4.25 5.45 19.02
C TYR A 51 4.59 4.02 18.56
N ALA A 52 4.25 3.02 19.38
CA ALA A 52 4.40 1.61 19.04
C ALA A 52 3.35 1.16 18.03
N ASP A 53 3.60 0.01 17.39
CA ASP A 53 2.62 -0.64 16.53
C ASP A 53 1.35 -0.99 17.35
N GLY A 54 0.21 -1.00 16.66
CA GLY A 54 -1.10 -1.11 17.29
C GLY A 54 -1.74 0.23 17.64
N LEU A 55 -1.04 1.36 17.42
CA LEU A 55 -1.62 2.70 17.66
C LEU A 55 -2.78 2.99 16.72
N CYS A 56 -2.67 2.61 15.44
CA CYS A 56 -3.69 2.78 14.42
C CYS A 56 -3.83 1.49 13.60
N PRO A 57 -4.47 0.44 14.14
CA PRO A 57 -4.45 -0.90 13.53
C PRO A 57 -5.08 -0.95 12.13
N VAL A 58 -6.03 -0.08 11.84
CA VAL A 58 -6.63 0.03 10.49
C VAL A 58 -5.61 0.58 9.49
N ALA A 59 -4.89 1.65 9.85
CA ALA A 59 -3.88 2.24 8.99
C ALA A 59 -2.70 1.28 8.78
N GLU A 60 -2.30 0.56 9.81
CA GLU A 60 -1.27 -0.48 9.74
C GLU A 60 -1.67 -1.58 8.76
N ARG A 61 -2.86 -2.16 8.92
CA ARG A 61 -3.40 -3.19 8.03
C ARG A 61 -3.51 -2.71 6.58
N LEU A 62 -4.00 -1.50 6.36
CA LEU A 62 -4.10 -0.94 5.02
C LEU A 62 -2.72 -0.77 4.37
N HIS A 63 -1.75 -0.24 5.12
CA HIS A 63 -0.38 -0.09 4.63
C HIS A 63 0.28 -1.43 4.33
N GLU A 64 0.11 -2.42 5.19
CA GLU A 64 0.78 -3.72 5.09
C GLU A 64 0.16 -4.61 4.01
N THR A 65 -1.17 -4.68 3.93
CA THR A 65 -1.83 -5.72 3.13
C THR A 65 -3.05 -5.27 2.33
N GLY A 66 -3.71 -4.17 2.71
CA GLY A 66 -5.05 -3.86 2.19
C GLY A 66 -5.10 -2.74 1.15
N PHE A 67 -4.06 -1.91 1.04
CA PHE A 67 -4.11 -0.73 0.18
C PHE A 67 -3.36 -0.95 -1.13
N VAL A 68 -4.07 -0.72 -2.23
CA VAL A 68 -3.51 -0.66 -3.58
C VAL A 68 -3.70 0.76 -4.09
N THR A 69 -2.66 1.34 -4.66
CA THR A 69 -2.68 2.65 -5.27
C THR A 69 -2.40 2.56 -6.76
N TYR A 70 -2.97 3.50 -7.49
CA TYR A 70 -2.73 3.69 -8.90
C TYR A 70 -2.70 5.18 -9.22
N GLU A 71 -1.54 5.68 -9.66
CA GLU A 71 -1.34 7.09 -9.95
C GLU A 71 -1.74 7.43 -11.40
N ILE A 72 -3.03 7.46 -11.65
CA ILE A 72 -3.56 7.78 -12.98
C ILE A 72 -3.18 9.20 -13.44
N CYS A 73 -3.09 10.14 -12.51
CA CYS A 73 -2.81 11.55 -12.82
C CYS A 73 -1.38 11.79 -13.35
N GLY A 74 -0.48 10.81 -13.21
CA GLY A 74 0.89 10.89 -13.72
C GLY A 74 1.03 10.51 -15.20
N PHE A 75 0.00 9.97 -15.85
CA PHE A 75 0.10 9.33 -17.16
C PHE A 75 -0.72 9.99 -18.26
N ASP A 76 -1.64 10.89 -17.97
CA ASP A 76 -2.53 11.55 -18.94
C ASP A 76 -3.14 10.55 -19.96
N PRO A 77 -3.80 9.47 -19.51
CA PRO A 77 -4.30 8.43 -20.39
C PRO A 77 -5.49 8.93 -21.25
N ASP A 78 -5.50 8.55 -22.50
CA ASP A 78 -6.66 8.76 -23.36
C ASP A 78 -7.83 7.80 -22.99
N PRO A 79 -9.04 8.00 -23.55
CA PRO A 79 -10.20 7.16 -23.25
C PRO A 79 -9.97 5.66 -23.54
N ASP A 80 -9.28 5.31 -24.63
CA ASP A 80 -9.02 3.93 -25.00
C ASP A 80 -8.09 3.26 -24.00
N GLN A 81 -7.09 3.98 -23.51
CA GLN A 81 -6.18 3.51 -22.45
C GLN A 81 -6.92 3.31 -21.13
N LEU A 82 -7.87 4.18 -20.79
CA LEU A 82 -8.72 4.02 -19.60
C LEU A 82 -9.58 2.75 -19.71
N ASP A 83 -10.18 2.50 -20.87
CA ASP A 83 -10.99 1.30 -21.12
C ASP A 83 -10.13 0.02 -21.03
N GLN A 84 -8.89 0.06 -21.53
CA GLN A 84 -7.95 -1.06 -21.39
C GLN A 84 -7.59 -1.32 -19.92
N MET A 85 -7.39 -0.28 -19.12
CA MET A 85 -7.14 -0.43 -17.69
C MET A 85 -8.33 -1.06 -16.97
N VAL A 86 -9.55 -0.58 -17.24
CA VAL A 86 -10.77 -1.16 -16.69
C VAL A 86 -10.89 -2.64 -17.07
N ALA A 87 -10.64 -2.98 -18.33
CA ALA A 87 -10.66 -4.36 -18.82
C ALA A 87 -9.61 -5.24 -18.08
N ALA A 88 -8.42 -4.71 -17.83
CA ALA A 88 -7.37 -5.39 -17.06
C ALA A 88 -7.82 -5.72 -15.63
N PHE A 89 -8.42 -4.76 -14.93
CA PHE A 89 -8.99 -5.01 -13.59
C PHE A 89 -10.08 -6.08 -13.62
N HIS A 90 -11.00 -6.03 -14.57
CA HIS A 90 -12.04 -7.05 -14.75
C HIS A 90 -11.43 -8.44 -14.97
N LYS A 91 -10.48 -8.55 -15.91
CA LYS A 91 -9.79 -9.81 -16.22
C LYS A 91 -9.09 -10.41 -14.98
N VAL A 92 -8.38 -9.60 -14.23
CA VAL A 92 -7.70 -10.04 -12.99
C VAL A 92 -8.73 -10.47 -11.94
N PHE A 93 -9.82 -9.73 -11.77
CA PHE A 93 -10.89 -10.08 -10.84
C PHE A 93 -11.61 -11.38 -11.22
N GLU A 94 -11.93 -11.56 -12.47
CA GLU A 94 -12.54 -12.80 -12.99
C GLU A 94 -11.60 -14.00 -12.84
N GLY A 95 -10.29 -13.77 -13.03
CA GLY A 95 -9.24 -14.77 -12.86
C GLY A 95 -8.83 -15.07 -11.42
N ARG A 96 -9.41 -14.43 -10.40
CA ARG A 96 -8.99 -14.49 -9.00
C ARG A 96 -8.88 -15.89 -8.40
N GLU A 97 -9.73 -16.82 -8.82
CA GLU A 97 -9.69 -18.20 -8.31
C GLU A 97 -8.46 -18.96 -8.83
N LYS A 98 -8.09 -18.72 -10.10
CA LYS A 98 -6.86 -19.28 -10.70
C LYS A 98 -5.62 -18.67 -10.05
N LEU A 99 -5.64 -17.37 -9.77
CA LEU A 99 -4.57 -16.67 -9.06
C LEU A 99 -4.42 -17.21 -7.63
N ALA A 100 -5.53 -17.47 -6.94
CA ALA A 100 -5.50 -18.09 -5.60
C ALA A 100 -4.97 -19.53 -5.62
N ALA A 101 -5.26 -20.30 -6.65
CA ALA A 101 -4.68 -21.64 -6.81
C ALA A 101 -3.17 -21.55 -7.04
N TRP A 102 -2.74 -20.71 -7.95
CA TRP A 102 -1.32 -20.47 -8.23
C TRP A 102 -0.53 -19.96 -7.01
N GLU A 103 -1.12 -19.09 -6.21
CA GLU A 103 -0.50 -18.58 -4.99
C GLU A 103 -0.27 -19.72 -3.97
N ARG A 104 -1.26 -20.63 -3.81
CA ARG A 104 -1.13 -21.79 -2.92
C ARG A 104 -0.07 -22.80 -3.37
N GLU A 105 0.16 -22.92 -4.67
CA GLU A 105 1.20 -23.81 -5.21
C GLU A 105 2.63 -23.28 -4.97
N LYS A 106 2.75 -21.97 -4.74
CA LYS A 106 4.04 -21.31 -4.51
C LYS A 106 4.39 -21.09 -3.04
N ALA A 107 3.41 -21.23 -2.15
CA ALA A 107 3.59 -21.05 -0.71
C ALA A 107 4.21 -22.28 -0.05
#